data_d49dad2d8afd52bf6a6099bb23968e84
#
_entry.id   d49dad2d8afd52bf6a6099bb23968e84
#
_cell.length_a   1.000
_cell.length_b   1.000
_cell.length_c   1.000
_cell.angle_alpha   90.00
_cell.angle_beta   90.00
_cell.angle_gamma   90.00
#
_symmetry.space_group_name_H-M   'P 1'
#
loop_
_entity.id
_entity.type
_entity.pdbx_description
1 polymer ?
#
loop_
_entity_poly.entity_id
_entity_poly.type
_entity_poly.pdbx_seq_one_letter_code
_entity_poly.pdbx_strand_id
1 'polypeptide(L)'
;LQGYQIVCMINTKFDPYGENYSGTDKLARQKAWDVVKERYNCDLLEQSFPADASWGPNRYKWIVSQAEVGQAQADFYQVPVGWLDSMITGNAIAQLDTYYSRWGKREMSPVQKQASTIRGKLYGVSEGTDTTAIYADLGIYYNYGMLEKLKIESPAKLFNEGNWNYTTFQNWVESAQALLPEGNVVLAGHPYYYWIGLTNAAGVKIADTVTGKVNIYDDAAINSADLLRTIYLSGSFEKTPTWAESDGAFISGTALCSTGFRWYCKSETRWASDVWGDDTRFGYVPFPWPDRSSKEASRVGTGGEEVVWTIATQRTRPTYATEEDLYRVMTDLFRLTRKYLQEDPSFDSDLIRQQVISQKIDDPESIEAMCYYEVDKAIVDVCHLFFDSISGCPLTGNAYNIVVSGNDYMTEQAADYENYENKFLGLYGLG
;
A
#
# COMPACT_ATOMS: atom_id res chain seq x y z
N LEU A 1 9.13 -1.62 -33.44
CA LEU A 1 8.62 -0.26 -33.16
C LEU A 1 9.36 0.83 -33.95
N GLN A 2 10.25 0.43 -34.89
CA GLN A 2 10.91 1.32 -35.86
C GLN A 2 11.61 2.55 -35.21
N GLY A 3 12.18 2.37 -34.03
CA GLY A 3 12.85 3.43 -33.29
C GLY A 3 11.91 4.34 -32.49
N TYR A 4 10.67 3.94 -32.27
CA TYR A 4 9.73 4.72 -31.46
C TYR A 4 10.23 4.89 -30.03
N GLN A 5 10.19 6.14 -29.54
CA GLN A 5 10.53 6.47 -28.17
C GLN A 5 9.28 6.37 -27.30
N ILE A 6 9.24 5.38 -26.43
CA ILE A 6 8.17 5.16 -25.46
C ILE A 6 8.40 6.07 -24.26
N VAL A 7 7.47 6.94 -23.96
CA VAL A 7 7.54 7.89 -22.85
C VAL A 7 6.85 7.30 -21.63
N CYS A 8 7.57 7.24 -20.50
CA CYS A 8 7.09 6.75 -19.22
C CYS A 8 7.09 7.89 -18.19
N MET A 9 5.91 8.34 -17.76
CA MET A 9 5.79 9.27 -16.65
C MET A 9 5.60 8.52 -15.33
N ILE A 10 6.55 8.69 -14.43
CA ILE A 10 6.66 7.91 -13.19
C ILE A 10 7.01 8.78 -11.99
N ASN A 11 6.84 8.22 -10.80
CA ASN A 11 7.17 8.88 -9.52
C ASN A 11 8.50 8.44 -8.94
N THR A 12 8.97 7.27 -9.34
CA THR A 12 10.22 6.65 -8.87
C THR A 12 11.21 6.57 -10.01
N LYS A 13 12.48 6.38 -9.70
CA LYS A 13 13.49 6.18 -10.74
C LYS A 13 13.30 4.84 -11.43
N PHE A 14 13.28 4.86 -12.76
CA PHE A 14 12.97 3.70 -13.59
C PHE A 14 14.13 3.39 -14.56
N ASP A 15 14.77 4.42 -15.10
CA ASP A 15 15.92 4.27 -16.00
C ASP A 15 17.14 3.76 -15.23
N PRO A 16 17.60 2.52 -15.47
CA PRO A 16 18.72 1.93 -14.74
C PRO A 16 20.08 2.54 -15.12
N TYR A 17 20.14 3.36 -16.16
CA TYR A 17 21.31 4.12 -16.57
C TYR A 17 21.33 5.53 -15.98
N GLY A 18 20.23 5.97 -15.38
CA GLY A 18 20.13 7.25 -14.70
C GLY A 18 21.06 7.34 -13.49
N GLU A 19 21.65 8.52 -13.26
CA GLU A 19 22.63 8.77 -12.18
C GLU A 19 22.05 8.43 -10.79
N ASN A 20 20.76 8.61 -10.59
CA ASN A 20 20.11 8.44 -9.30
C ASN A 20 19.35 7.10 -9.17
N TYR A 21 19.62 6.12 -10.04
CA TYR A 21 19.01 4.81 -9.89
C TYR A 21 19.71 4.01 -8.79
N SER A 22 19.00 3.71 -7.71
CA SER A 22 19.52 3.01 -6.53
C SER A 22 18.90 1.62 -6.30
N GLY A 23 18.12 1.10 -7.27
CA GLY A 23 17.50 -0.23 -7.16
C GLY A 23 18.55 -1.34 -7.09
N THR A 24 18.30 -2.34 -6.23
CA THR A 24 19.16 -3.53 -6.08
C THR A 24 19.21 -4.39 -7.34
N ASP A 25 18.24 -4.22 -8.23
CA ASP A 25 18.08 -4.90 -9.51
C ASP A 25 18.80 -4.19 -10.68
N LYS A 26 19.60 -3.16 -10.42
CA LYS A 26 20.19 -2.28 -11.45
C LYS A 26 20.82 -3.04 -12.61
N LEU A 27 21.71 -3.98 -12.35
CA LEU A 27 22.41 -4.73 -13.41
C LEU A 27 21.46 -5.65 -14.20
N ALA A 28 20.52 -6.29 -13.53
CA ALA A 28 19.52 -7.13 -14.17
C ALA A 28 18.59 -6.29 -15.06
N ARG A 29 18.17 -5.12 -14.58
CA ARG A 29 17.33 -4.19 -15.32
C ARG A 29 18.07 -3.59 -16.52
N GLN A 30 19.35 -3.27 -16.41
CA GLN A 30 20.18 -2.83 -17.55
C GLN A 30 20.19 -3.87 -18.66
N LYS A 31 20.48 -5.14 -18.33
CA LYS A 31 20.43 -6.24 -19.31
C LYS A 31 19.07 -6.37 -19.96
N ALA A 32 17.99 -6.32 -19.17
CA ALA A 32 16.62 -6.40 -19.67
C ALA A 32 16.29 -5.23 -20.60
N TRP A 33 16.68 -4.03 -20.21
CA TRP A 33 16.50 -2.80 -20.96
C TRP A 33 17.11 -2.88 -22.35
N ASP A 34 18.38 -3.29 -22.44
CA ASP A 34 19.09 -3.44 -23.70
C ASP A 34 18.44 -4.48 -24.61
N VAL A 35 18.08 -5.65 -24.06
CA VAL A 35 17.41 -6.71 -24.82
C VAL A 35 16.04 -6.24 -25.33
N VAL A 36 15.28 -5.49 -24.53
CA VAL A 36 13.97 -4.98 -24.93
C VAL A 36 14.11 -3.92 -26.02
N LYS A 37 15.03 -2.98 -25.87
CA LYS A 37 15.32 -1.95 -26.88
C LYS A 37 15.70 -2.57 -28.23
N GLU A 38 16.58 -3.55 -28.22
CA GLU A 38 17.00 -4.26 -29.44
C GLU A 38 15.85 -5.07 -30.05
N ARG A 39 15.15 -5.89 -29.23
CA ARG A 39 14.08 -6.79 -29.69
C ARG A 39 12.92 -6.05 -30.34
N TYR A 40 12.52 -4.93 -29.76
CA TYR A 40 11.38 -4.17 -30.22
C TYR A 40 11.74 -3.00 -31.13
N ASN A 41 13.04 -2.74 -31.31
CA ASN A 41 13.53 -1.55 -32.00
C ASN A 41 12.81 -0.29 -31.49
N CYS A 42 12.96 -0.01 -30.20
CA CYS A 42 12.37 1.14 -29.52
C CYS A 42 13.36 1.75 -28.54
N ASP A 43 13.02 2.90 -28.02
CA ASP A 43 13.71 3.52 -26.90
C ASP A 43 12.73 3.72 -25.73
N LEU A 44 13.24 3.87 -24.51
CA LEU A 44 12.47 4.11 -23.31
C LEU A 44 12.94 5.42 -22.68
N LEU A 45 12.02 6.35 -22.49
CA LEU A 45 12.30 7.65 -21.90
C LEU A 45 11.54 7.82 -20.58
N GLU A 46 12.28 7.93 -19.49
CA GLU A 46 11.74 8.38 -18.22
C GLU A 46 11.48 9.89 -18.27
N GLN A 47 10.27 10.30 -17.90
CA GLN A 47 9.89 11.69 -17.83
C GLN A 47 9.18 11.99 -16.52
N SER A 48 9.54 13.10 -15.88
CA SER A 48 8.86 13.58 -14.67
C SER A 48 7.53 14.22 -15.01
N PHE A 49 6.58 14.15 -14.08
CA PHE A 49 5.35 14.95 -14.17
C PHE A 49 5.65 16.44 -14.04
N PRO A 50 4.92 17.31 -14.73
CA PRO A 50 5.10 18.75 -14.59
C PRO A 50 4.69 19.22 -13.19
N ALA A 51 5.16 20.42 -12.81
CA ALA A 51 4.98 20.94 -11.45
C ALA A 51 3.50 21.16 -11.06
N ASP A 52 2.65 21.49 -12.01
CA ASP A 52 1.20 21.64 -11.83
C ASP A 52 0.45 20.30 -11.68
N ALA A 53 1.07 19.19 -12.08
CA ALA A 53 0.59 17.84 -11.84
C ALA A 53 1.19 17.25 -10.54
N SER A 54 1.08 17.99 -9.43
CA SER A 54 1.54 17.53 -8.13
C SER A 54 0.83 16.24 -7.70
N TRP A 55 1.47 15.45 -6.83
CA TRP A 55 0.93 14.19 -6.33
C TRP A 55 -0.49 14.35 -5.77
N GLY A 56 -1.36 13.37 -6.00
CA GLY A 56 -2.74 13.35 -5.53
C GLY A 56 -3.74 13.77 -6.63
N PRO A 57 -4.88 14.38 -6.25
CA PRO A 57 -5.96 14.73 -7.18
C PRO A 57 -5.53 15.61 -8.35
N ASN A 58 -4.56 16.49 -8.16
CA ASN A 58 -4.05 17.34 -9.24
C ASN A 58 -3.45 16.51 -10.38
N ARG A 59 -2.75 15.43 -10.05
CA ARG A 59 -2.08 14.59 -11.04
C ARG A 59 -3.04 13.77 -11.88
N TYR A 60 -3.95 13.02 -11.28
CA TYR A 60 -4.89 12.24 -12.09
C TYR A 60 -5.86 13.14 -12.86
N LYS A 61 -6.27 14.28 -12.32
CA LYS A 61 -7.07 15.28 -13.04
C LYS A 61 -6.29 15.87 -14.23
N TRP A 62 -5.00 16.14 -14.04
CA TRP A 62 -4.14 16.56 -15.14
C TRP A 62 -4.04 15.50 -16.24
N ILE A 63 -3.81 14.22 -15.89
CA ILE A 63 -3.76 13.11 -16.84
C ILE A 63 -5.09 13.03 -17.65
N VAL A 64 -6.22 13.10 -16.95
CA VAL A 64 -7.54 13.08 -17.56
C VAL A 64 -7.74 14.28 -18.49
N SER A 65 -7.40 15.48 -18.07
CA SER A 65 -7.55 16.68 -18.92
C SER A 65 -6.71 16.63 -20.20
N GLN A 66 -5.50 16.05 -20.13
CA GLN A 66 -4.70 15.83 -21.35
C GLN A 66 -5.34 14.79 -22.29
N ALA A 67 -5.93 13.74 -21.72
CA ALA A 67 -6.64 12.73 -22.50
C ALA A 67 -7.89 13.29 -23.18
N GLU A 68 -8.69 14.11 -22.49
CA GLU A 68 -9.90 14.75 -23.03
C GLU A 68 -9.64 15.58 -24.28
N VAL A 69 -8.47 16.19 -24.37
CA VAL A 69 -8.06 16.96 -25.56
C VAL A 69 -7.23 16.17 -26.57
N GLY A 70 -7.09 14.85 -26.36
CA GLY A 70 -6.32 13.97 -27.25
C GLY A 70 -4.81 14.20 -27.24
N GLN A 71 -4.26 14.72 -26.13
CA GLN A 71 -2.87 15.14 -26.00
C GLN A 71 -2.16 14.47 -24.80
N ALA A 72 -2.44 13.20 -24.53
CA ALA A 72 -1.74 12.47 -23.49
C ALA A 72 -0.21 12.61 -23.66
N GLN A 73 0.49 12.96 -22.59
CA GLN A 73 1.90 13.32 -22.62
C GLN A 73 2.84 12.11 -22.54
N ALA A 74 2.34 10.97 -22.11
CA ALA A 74 3.11 9.73 -21.99
C ALA A 74 2.40 8.55 -22.62
N ASP A 75 3.16 7.49 -22.90
CA ASP A 75 2.64 6.18 -23.29
C ASP A 75 2.23 5.38 -22.04
N PHE A 76 3.00 5.53 -20.97
CA PHE A 76 2.74 4.93 -19.68
C PHE A 76 2.66 5.96 -18.57
N TYR A 77 1.68 5.79 -17.70
CA TYR A 77 1.63 6.47 -16.42
C TYR A 77 1.77 5.44 -15.29
N GLN A 78 2.68 5.69 -14.35
CA GLN A 78 2.75 4.94 -13.11
C GLN A 78 1.90 5.66 -12.06
N VAL A 79 0.85 5.01 -11.59
CA VAL A 79 -0.17 5.62 -10.73
C VAL A 79 -0.65 4.66 -9.64
N PRO A 80 -1.10 5.17 -8.47
CA PRO A 80 -1.81 4.36 -7.49
C PRO A 80 -3.11 3.78 -8.06
N VAL A 81 -3.45 2.58 -7.65
CA VAL A 81 -4.71 1.91 -8.06
C VAL A 81 -5.96 2.72 -7.70
N GLY A 82 -5.91 3.52 -6.64
CA GLY A 82 -7.00 4.41 -6.24
C GLY A 82 -7.37 5.50 -7.24
N TRP A 83 -6.52 5.77 -8.24
CA TRP A 83 -6.81 6.75 -9.30
C TRP A 83 -7.44 6.14 -10.55
N LEU A 84 -7.43 4.81 -10.67
CA LEU A 84 -7.85 4.12 -11.88
C LEU A 84 -9.29 4.45 -12.28
N ASP A 85 -10.23 4.50 -11.33
CA ASP A 85 -11.63 4.79 -11.65
C ASP A 85 -11.81 6.15 -12.34
N SER A 86 -11.18 7.20 -11.81
CA SER A 86 -11.21 8.53 -12.40
C SER A 86 -10.58 8.56 -13.80
N MET A 87 -9.46 7.84 -13.97
CA MET A 87 -8.76 7.75 -15.26
C MET A 87 -9.55 6.93 -16.30
N ILE A 88 -10.26 5.89 -15.87
CA ILE A 88 -11.16 5.09 -16.71
C ILE A 88 -12.35 5.94 -17.17
N THR A 89 -12.97 6.63 -16.23
CA THR A 89 -14.13 7.51 -16.51
C THR A 89 -13.76 8.62 -17.48
N GLY A 90 -12.55 9.18 -17.35
CA GLY A 90 -12.00 10.17 -18.28
C GLY A 90 -11.42 9.59 -19.58
N ASN A 91 -11.61 8.29 -19.85
CA ASN A 91 -11.05 7.60 -21.02
C ASN A 91 -9.54 7.86 -21.23
N ALA A 92 -8.78 7.95 -20.14
CA ALA A 92 -7.36 8.26 -20.17
C ALA A 92 -6.44 7.04 -20.28
N ILE A 93 -6.95 5.85 -19.92
CA ILE A 93 -6.18 4.60 -19.88
C ILE A 93 -6.89 3.44 -20.54
N ALA A 94 -6.10 2.53 -21.11
CA ALA A 94 -6.56 1.38 -21.86
C ALA A 94 -6.96 0.20 -20.98
N GLN A 95 -7.96 -0.56 -21.41
CA GLN A 95 -8.30 -1.86 -20.87
C GLN A 95 -7.29 -2.90 -21.35
N LEU A 96 -6.75 -3.71 -20.44
CA LEU A 96 -5.60 -4.58 -20.71
C LEU A 96 -5.91 -6.09 -20.74
N ASP A 97 -7.16 -6.49 -20.51
CA ASP A 97 -7.55 -7.92 -20.40
C ASP A 97 -7.10 -8.78 -21.56
N THR A 98 -7.30 -8.29 -22.79
CA THR A 98 -6.93 -9.01 -24.02
C THR A 98 -5.43 -9.22 -24.10
N TYR A 99 -4.65 -8.19 -23.78
CA TYR A 99 -3.19 -8.24 -23.79
C TYR A 99 -2.66 -9.12 -22.67
N TYR A 100 -3.23 -8.98 -21.46
CA TYR A 100 -2.91 -9.83 -20.33
C TYR A 100 -3.17 -11.31 -20.62
N SER A 101 -4.32 -11.63 -21.18
CA SER A 101 -4.70 -13.01 -21.54
C SER A 101 -3.74 -13.62 -22.56
N ARG A 102 -3.22 -12.82 -23.47
CA ARG A 102 -2.34 -13.25 -24.53
C ARG A 102 -0.87 -13.30 -24.15
N TRP A 103 -0.39 -12.34 -23.37
CA TRP A 103 1.03 -12.08 -23.16
C TRP A 103 1.52 -12.10 -21.70
N GLY A 104 0.64 -11.88 -20.74
CA GLY A 104 1.04 -11.51 -19.38
C GLY A 104 0.49 -12.36 -18.23
N LYS A 105 -0.06 -13.56 -18.48
CA LYS A 105 -0.73 -14.37 -17.44
C LYS A 105 0.09 -14.69 -16.20
N ARG A 106 1.40 -14.60 -16.27
CA ARG A 106 2.33 -15.00 -15.20
C ARG A 106 3.09 -13.82 -14.60
N GLU A 107 2.82 -12.60 -15.04
CA GLU A 107 3.63 -11.42 -14.73
C GLU A 107 3.10 -10.60 -13.56
N MET A 108 1.89 -10.88 -13.10
CA MET A 108 1.28 -10.17 -11.97
C MET A 108 0.94 -11.13 -10.84
N SER A 109 1.14 -10.69 -9.59
CA SER A 109 0.58 -11.41 -8.45
C SER A 109 -0.96 -11.34 -8.47
N PRO A 110 -1.63 -12.32 -7.84
CA PRO A 110 -3.08 -12.26 -7.65
C PRO A 110 -3.54 -10.97 -6.95
N VAL A 111 -2.75 -10.49 -5.98
CA VAL A 111 -3.01 -9.25 -5.23
C VAL A 111 -3.00 -8.04 -6.15
N GLN A 112 -1.92 -7.85 -6.91
CA GLN A 112 -1.79 -6.70 -7.81
C GLN A 112 -2.82 -6.74 -8.94
N LYS A 113 -3.11 -7.93 -9.47
CA LYS A 113 -4.16 -8.11 -10.47
C LYS A 113 -5.53 -7.73 -9.90
N GLN A 114 -5.86 -8.17 -8.69
CA GLN A 114 -7.13 -7.81 -8.06
C GLN A 114 -7.22 -6.30 -7.83
N ALA A 115 -6.16 -5.66 -7.30
CA ALA A 115 -6.12 -4.23 -7.05
C ALA A 115 -6.28 -3.38 -8.33
N SER A 116 -5.76 -3.84 -9.48
CA SER A 116 -5.86 -3.14 -10.77
C SER A 116 -7.05 -3.56 -11.64
N THR A 117 -7.95 -4.40 -11.10
CA THR A 117 -9.17 -4.81 -11.79
C THR A 117 -10.36 -3.98 -11.31
N ILE A 118 -10.89 -3.11 -12.17
CA ILE A 118 -12.03 -2.24 -11.91
C ILE A 118 -13.18 -2.64 -12.85
N ARG A 119 -14.38 -2.80 -12.30
CA ARG A 119 -15.57 -3.24 -13.07
C ARG A 119 -15.32 -4.54 -13.85
N GLY A 120 -14.58 -5.47 -13.24
CA GLY A 120 -14.21 -6.75 -13.85
C GLY A 120 -13.21 -6.65 -15.00
N LYS A 121 -12.58 -5.49 -15.22
CA LYS A 121 -11.62 -5.21 -16.29
C LYS A 121 -10.27 -4.81 -15.74
N LEU A 122 -9.20 -5.32 -16.33
CA LEU A 122 -7.82 -5.00 -15.94
C LEU A 122 -7.36 -3.70 -16.61
N TYR A 123 -6.80 -2.77 -15.83
CA TYR A 123 -6.32 -1.47 -16.32
C TYR A 123 -4.86 -1.17 -15.97
N GLY A 124 -4.23 -1.97 -15.13
CA GLY A 124 -2.85 -1.76 -14.75
C GLY A 124 -2.02 -3.03 -14.82
N VAL A 125 -0.73 -2.86 -15.06
CA VAL A 125 0.28 -3.90 -14.90
C VAL A 125 1.29 -3.46 -13.84
N SER A 126 1.86 -4.41 -13.14
CA SER A 126 2.93 -4.17 -12.16
C SER A 126 4.20 -4.86 -12.61
N GLU A 127 5.29 -4.57 -11.92
CA GLU A 127 6.56 -5.25 -12.17
C GLU A 127 6.53 -6.74 -11.80
N GLY A 128 5.38 -7.19 -11.35
CA GLY A 128 5.14 -8.56 -10.91
C GLY A 128 5.64 -8.78 -9.49
N THR A 129 5.21 -9.89 -8.89
CA THR A 129 5.83 -10.36 -7.67
C THR A 129 6.87 -11.39 -8.00
N ASP A 130 7.94 -11.29 -7.30
CA ASP A 130 8.92 -12.34 -7.18
C ASP A 130 9.03 -12.75 -5.70
N THR A 131 10.02 -13.55 -5.43
CA THR A 131 10.32 -14.00 -4.07
C THR A 131 10.82 -12.89 -3.16
N THR A 132 11.05 -11.68 -3.67
CA THR A 132 11.48 -10.52 -2.88
C THR A 132 10.33 -9.63 -2.41
N ALA A 133 9.10 -9.94 -2.81
CA ALA A 133 7.93 -9.18 -2.40
C ALA A 133 7.69 -9.25 -0.89
N ILE A 134 7.29 -8.13 -0.31
CA ILE A 134 6.90 -7.99 1.09
C ILE A 134 5.42 -7.64 1.11
N TYR A 135 4.61 -8.54 1.66
CA TYR A 135 3.15 -8.37 1.69
C TYR A 135 2.62 -7.67 2.92
N ALA A 136 3.40 -7.60 4.01
CA ALA A 136 3.08 -6.75 5.15
C ALA A 136 3.10 -5.28 4.70
N ASP A 137 1.95 -4.63 4.66
CA ASP A 137 1.79 -3.26 4.18
C ASP A 137 1.36 -2.34 5.31
N LEU A 138 0.07 -2.20 5.59
CA LEU A 138 -0.40 -1.42 6.72
C LEU A 138 -0.13 -2.15 8.04
N GLY A 139 0.56 -1.49 8.97
CA GLY A 139 0.90 -2.06 10.28
C GLY A 139 1.11 -0.99 11.34
N ILE A 140 1.67 -1.38 12.46
CA ILE A 140 1.93 -0.52 13.60
C ILE A 140 3.46 -0.30 13.70
N TYR A 141 3.88 0.95 13.53
CA TYR A 141 5.24 1.38 13.81
C TYR A 141 5.38 1.76 15.28
N TYR A 142 6.54 1.52 15.86
CA TYR A 142 6.84 1.92 17.22
C TYR A 142 8.26 2.48 17.38
N ASN A 143 8.44 3.35 18.35
CA ASN A 143 9.74 3.90 18.74
C ASN A 143 10.51 2.82 19.50
N TYR A 144 11.40 2.11 18.81
CA TYR A 144 12.17 1.01 19.37
C TYR A 144 13.13 1.46 20.45
N GLY A 145 13.75 2.62 20.29
CA GLY A 145 14.64 3.19 21.32
C GLY A 145 13.90 3.49 22.61
N MET A 146 12.68 4.04 22.54
CA MET A 146 11.84 4.28 23.72
C MET A 146 11.42 2.95 24.37
N LEU A 147 11.05 1.97 23.58
CA LEU A 147 10.64 0.64 24.05
C LEU A 147 11.78 -0.03 24.86
N GLU A 148 13.01 -0.05 24.34
CA GLU A 148 14.17 -0.60 25.04
C GLU A 148 14.48 0.17 26.33
N LYS A 149 14.48 1.50 26.27
CA LYS A 149 14.77 2.36 27.43
C LYS A 149 13.79 2.13 28.58
N LEU A 150 12.52 1.93 28.27
CA LEU A 150 11.46 1.68 29.24
C LEU A 150 11.29 0.19 29.58
N LYS A 151 12.05 -0.69 28.93
CA LYS A 151 11.98 -2.15 29.09
C LYS A 151 10.59 -2.72 28.78
N ILE A 152 9.93 -2.15 27.80
CA ILE A 152 8.67 -2.65 27.29
C ILE A 152 8.98 -3.81 26.33
N GLU A 153 8.24 -4.91 26.42
CA GLU A 153 8.43 -6.06 25.52
C GLU A 153 8.10 -5.70 24.06
N SER A 154 8.92 -6.17 23.12
CA SER A 154 8.70 -5.92 21.69
C SER A 154 7.39 -6.54 21.21
N PRO A 155 6.47 -5.77 20.60
CA PRO A 155 5.26 -6.31 20.04
C PRO A 155 5.54 -7.21 18.82
N ALA A 156 6.62 -6.97 18.08
CA ALA A 156 7.06 -7.83 17.00
C ALA A 156 7.53 -9.20 17.52
N LYS A 157 8.19 -9.25 18.67
CA LYS A 157 8.53 -10.52 19.33
C LYS A 157 7.26 -11.30 19.70
N LEU A 158 6.27 -10.65 20.31
CA LEU A 158 4.98 -11.28 20.63
C LEU A 158 4.28 -11.82 19.37
N PHE A 159 4.34 -11.08 18.27
CA PHE A 159 3.85 -11.54 16.99
C PHE A 159 4.60 -12.78 16.49
N ASN A 160 5.92 -12.77 16.52
CA ASN A 160 6.75 -13.88 16.05
C ASN A 160 6.52 -15.16 16.87
N GLU A 161 6.31 -15.03 18.17
CA GLU A 161 5.98 -16.12 19.08
C GLU A 161 4.53 -16.63 18.96
N GLY A 162 3.69 -15.99 18.16
CA GLY A 162 2.27 -16.37 18.01
C GLY A 162 1.37 -15.90 19.14
N ASN A 163 1.79 -14.89 19.89
CA ASN A 163 1.11 -14.35 21.07
C ASN A 163 0.50 -12.95 20.85
N TRP A 164 0.33 -12.51 19.60
CA TRP A 164 -0.14 -11.17 19.26
C TRP A 164 -1.62 -11.16 18.85
N ASN A 165 -2.51 -11.51 19.80
CA ASN A 165 -3.97 -11.44 19.64
C ASN A 165 -4.55 -10.17 20.27
N TYR A 166 -5.87 -9.95 20.13
CA TYR A 166 -6.54 -8.76 20.63
C TYR A 166 -6.37 -8.54 22.14
N THR A 167 -6.54 -9.60 22.92
CA THR A 167 -6.33 -9.53 24.40
C THR A 167 -4.89 -9.19 24.73
N THR A 168 -3.92 -9.82 24.08
CA THR A 168 -2.50 -9.53 24.31
C THR A 168 -2.14 -8.11 23.89
N PHE A 169 -2.67 -7.64 22.76
CA PHE A 169 -2.47 -6.28 22.30
C PHE A 169 -3.02 -5.25 23.30
N GLN A 170 -4.25 -5.43 23.77
CA GLN A 170 -4.84 -4.54 24.77
C GLN A 170 -4.00 -4.51 26.06
N ASN A 171 -3.64 -5.68 26.59
CA ASN A 171 -2.82 -5.79 27.81
C ASN A 171 -1.44 -5.16 27.62
N TRP A 172 -0.83 -5.34 26.44
CA TRP A 172 0.44 -4.73 26.09
C TRP A 172 0.34 -3.20 26.08
N VAL A 173 -0.71 -2.66 25.43
CA VAL A 173 -0.97 -1.21 25.39
C VAL A 173 -1.16 -0.64 26.81
N GLU A 174 -1.97 -1.28 27.66
CA GLU A 174 -2.21 -0.83 29.04
C GLU A 174 -0.93 -0.89 29.88
N SER A 175 -0.15 -1.95 29.74
CA SER A 175 1.13 -2.13 30.45
C SER A 175 2.17 -1.12 29.98
N ALA A 176 2.26 -0.87 28.69
CA ALA A 176 3.14 0.14 28.12
C ALA A 176 2.76 1.55 28.60
N GLN A 177 1.46 1.87 28.63
CA GLN A 177 0.97 3.18 29.09
C GLN A 177 1.41 3.48 30.51
N ALA A 178 1.39 2.48 31.39
CA ALA A 178 1.84 2.63 32.78
C ALA A 178 3.34 2.96 32.95
N LEU A 179 4.13 2.69 31.93
CA LEU A 179 5.58 2.93 31.93
C LEU A 179 5.97 4.23 31.20
N LEU A 180 5.06 4.81 30.41
CA LEU A 180 5.35 6.04 29.68
C LEU A 180 5.41 7.26 30.61
N PRO A 181 6.20 8.29 30.25
CA PRO A 181 6.17 9.57 30.94
C PRO A 181 4.77 10.20 30.95
N GLU A 182 4.48 11.00 31.97
CA GLU A 182 3.22 11.74 32.05
C GLU A 182 2.99 12.60 30.80
N GLY A 183 1.79 12.53 30.25
CA GLY A 183 1.41 13.23 29.03
C GLY A 183 1.70 12.47 27.74
N ASN A 184 2.46 11.38 27.79
CA ASN A 184 2.69 10.51 26.64
C ASN A 184 1.60 9.44 26.53
N VAL A 185 1.38 8.94 25.31
CA VAL A 185 0.39 7.89 24.98
C VAL A 185 1.04 6.73 24.23
N VAL A 186 0.41 5.56 24.28
CA VAL A 186 0.90 4.41 23.53
C VAL A 186 0.56 4.53 22.05
N LEU A 187 -0.70 4.83 21.73
CA LEU A 187 -1.18 4.84 20.34
C LEU A 187 -1.48 6.26 19.88
N ALA A 188 -1.00 6.58 18.69
CA ALA A 188 -1.33 7.77 17.94
C ALA A 188 -1.70 7.40 16.50
N GLY A 189 -2.24 8.36 15.75
CA GLY A 189 -2.67 8.16 14.37
C GLY A 189 -4.17 7.92 14.23
N HIS A 190 -4.69 8.05 13.01
CA HIS A 190 -6.12 8.06 12.76
C HIS A 190 -6.77 6.69 13.04
N PRO A 191 -7.90 6.61 13.77
CA PRO A 191 -8.58 5.35 14.14
C PRO A 191 -8.95 4.48 12.94
N TYR A 192 -9.20 5.07 11.79
CA TYR A 192 -9.51 4.35 10.55
C TYR A 192 -8.43 3.32 10.17
N TYR A 193 -7.17 3.69 10.25
CA TYR A 193 -6.06 2.77 9.91
C TYR A 193 -5.97 1.59 10.88
N TYR A 194 -6.20 1.84 12.16
CA TYR A 194 -6.28 0.76 13.15
C TYR A 194 -7.47 -0.15 12.88
N TRP A 195 -8.65 0.45 12.65
CA TRP A 195 -9.87 -0.30 12.41
C TRP A 195 -9.77 -1.20 11.17
N ILE A 196 -9.31 -0.66 10.03
CA ILE A 196 -9.16 -1.45 8.81
C ILE A 196 -8.08 -2.52 8.96
N GLY A 197 -6.95 -2.20 9.60
CA GLY A 197 -5.87 -3.14 9.82
C GLY A 197 -6.26 -4.32 10.72
N LEU A 198 -6.97 -4.06 11.82
CA LEU A 198 -7.51 -5.09 12.71
C LEU A 198 -8.56 -5.96 12.01
N THR A 199 -9.45 -5.34 11.25
CA THR A 199 -10.48 -6.06 10.47
C THR A 199 -9.85 -6.96 9.41
N ASN A 200 -8.85 -6.46 8.69
CA ASN A 200 -8.12 -7.25 7.71
C ASN A 200 -7.31 -8.38 8.38
N ALA A 201 -6.72 -8.14 9.55
CA ALA A 201 -6.01 -9.18 10.31
C ALA A 201 -6.93 -10.35 10.70
N ALA A 202 -8.20 -10.08 10.91
CA ALA A 202 -9.24 -11.09 11.11
C ALA A 202 -9.65 -11.84 9.82
N GLY A 203 -9.10 -11.46 8.66
CA GLY A 203 -9.41 -12.07 7.37
C GLY A 203 -10.62 -11.46 6.65
N VAL A 204 -11.19 -10.37 7.16
CA VAL A 204 -12.37 -9.70 6.60
C VAL A 204 -11.94 -8.50 5.75
N LYS A 205 -12.50 -8.41 4.56
CA LYS A 205 -12.39 -7.26 3.67
C LYS A 205 -13.64 -6.41 3.83
N ILE A 206 -13.49 -5.14 4.08
CA ILE A 206 -14.63 -4.23 4.13
C ILE A 206 -15.33 -4.14 2.78
N ALA A 207 -14.56 -4.06 1.71
CA ALA A 207 -15.08 -4.14 0.34
C ALA A 207 -14.48 -5.36 -0.38
N ASP A 208 -15.25 -6.41 -0.48
CA ASP A 208 -14.80 -7.67 -1.10
C ASP A 208 -15.22 -7.76 -2.56
N THR A 209 -14.29 -7.54 -3.46
CA THR A 209 -14.51 -7.60 -4.92
C THR A 209 -14.77 -9.02 -5.45
N VAL A 210 -14.49 -10.06 -4.67
CA VAL A 210 -14.75 -11.45 -5.05
C VAL A 210 -16.19 -11.84 -4.78
N THR A 211 -16.71 -11.47 -3.59
CA THR A 211 -18.08 -11.79 -3.19
C THR A 211 -19.10 -10.71 -3.52
N GLY A 212 -18.64 -9.51 -3.89
CA GLY A 212 -19.50 -8.36 -4.14
C GLY A 212 -20.16 -7.79 -2.88
N LYS A 213 -19.54 -7.99 -1.72
CA LYS A 213 -20.12 -7.57 -0.43
C LYS A 213 -19.34 -6.44 0.21
N VAL A 214 -20.07 -5.55 0.86
CA VAL A 214 -19.56 -4.57 1.81
C VAL A 214 -19.78 -5.11 3.22
N ASN A 215 -18.70 -5.43 3.93
CA ASN A 215 -18.72 -6.18 5.18
C ASN A 215 -18.52 -5.29 6.42
N ILE A 216 -19.02 -4.05 6.39
CA ILE A 216 -18.91 -3.14 7.56
C ILE A 216 -19.70 -3.62 8.77
N TYR A 217 -20.68 -4.49 8.60
CA TYR A 217 -21.46 -5.09 9.69
C TYR A 217 -20.97 -6.49 10.10
N ASP A 218 -19.80 -6.91 9.60
CA ASP A 218 -19.18 -8.15 10.05
C ASP A 218 -18.70 -8.00 11.51
N ASP A 219 -18.81 -9.09 12.28
CA ASP A 219 -18.38 -9.11 13.67
C ASP A 219 -16.92 -8.69 13.85
N ALA A 220 -16.05 -9.00 12.89
CA ALA A 220 -14.65 -8.57 12.94
C ALA A 220 -14.52 -7.05 12.86
N ALA A 221 -15.30 -6.37 12.02
CA ALA A 221 -15.29 -4.92 11.90
C ALA A 221 -15.83 -4.25 13.16
N ILE A 222 -16.93 -4.78 13.72
CA ILE A 222 -17.54 -4.29 14.97
C ILE A 222 -16.58 -4.49 16.14
N ASN A 223 -16.06 -5.70 16.34
CA ASN A 223 -15.13 -6.02 17.44
C ASN A 223 -13.83 -5.21 17.36
N SER A 224 -13.34 -4.91 16.16
CA SER A 224 -12.17 -4.05 15.96
C SER A 224 -12.43 -2.62 16.44
N ALA A 225 -13.60 -2.07 16.17
CA ALA A 225 -14.00 -0.74 16.63
C ALA A 225 -14.18 -0.71 18.16
N ASP A 226 -14.81 -1.74 18.74
CA ASP A 226 -15.01 -1.88 20.19
C ASP A 226 -13.69 -1.97 20.95
N LEU A 227 -12.73 -2.74 20.44
CA LEU A 227 -11.37 -2.82 20.98
C LEU A 227 -10.69 -1.44 20.99
N LEU A 228 -10.75 -0.73 19.87
CA LEU A 228 -10.15 0.61 19.76
C LEU A 228 -10.84 1.61 20.71
N ARG A 229 -12.16 1.54 20.82
CA ARG A 229 -12.91 2.37 21.77
C ARG A 229 -12.50 2.09 23.21
N THR A 230 -12.31 0.84 23.57
CA THR A 230 -11.84 0.43 24.90
C THR A 230 -10.45 1.01 25.19
N ILE A 231 -9.51 0.88 24.25
CA ILE A 231 -8.17 1.45 24.37
C ILE A 231 -8.21 2.99 24.43
N TYR A 232 -9.07 3.63 23.66
CA TYR A 232 -9.23 5.08 23.73
C TYR A 232 -9.73 5.54 25.12
N LEU A 233 -10.71 4.83 25.68
CA LEU A 233 -11.25 5.14 27.01
C LEU A 233 -10.26 4.88 28.15
N SER A 234 -9.29 3.98 27.97
CA SER A 234 -8.21 3.77 28.95
C SER A 234 -7.21 4.93 29.01
N GLY A 235 -7.28 5.88 28.05
CA GLY A 235 -6.34 6.98 27.94
C GLY A 235 -5.01 6.62 27.26
N SER A 236 -4.91 5.44 26.67
CA SER A 236 -3.71 4.96 25.98
C SER A 236 -3.65 5.36 24.51
N PHE A 237 -4.65 6.03 24.03
CA PHE A 237 -4.74 6.57 22.67
C PHE A 237 -4.72 8.10 22.72
N GLU A 238 -4.11 8.78 21.74
CA GLU A 238 -4.09 10.24 21.71
C GLU A 238 -5.53 10.81 21.67
N LYS A 239 -5.72 11.95 22.35
CA LYS A 239 -7.06 12.54 22.51
C LYS A 239 -7.66 13.08 21.23
N THR A 240 -6.82 13.55 20.32
CA THR A 240 -7.23 14.14 19.05
C THR A 240 -6.41 13.50 17.93
N PRO A 241 -6.74 12.24 17.55
CA PRO A 241 -6.00 11.50 16.56
C PRO A 241 -5.96 12.22 15.21
N THR A 242 -4.79 12.20 14.58
CA THR A 242 -4.56 12.77 13.25
C THR A 242 -4.16 11.68 12.25
N TRP A 243 -4.03 12.06 10.98
CA TRP A 243 -3.53 11.14 9.96
C TRP A 243 -2.07 10.78 10.24
N ALA A 244 -1.71 9.52 10.01
CA ALA A 244 -0.36 9.01 10.23
C ALA A 244 0.73 9.80 9.47
N GLU A 245 0.38 10.39 8.34
CA GLU A 245 1.28 11.25 7.57
C GLU A 245 1.69 12.53 8.28
N SER A 246 0.89 13.00 9.22
CA SER A 246 1.09 14.25 9.97
C SER A 246 1.01 14.04 11.47
N ASP A 247 1.19 12.81 11.92
CA ASP A 247 1.10 12.46 13.33
C ASP A 247 2.22 13.10 14.14
N GLY A 248 1.93 14.29 14.66
CA GLY A 248 2.85 15.06 15.47
C GLY A 248 3.24 14.36 16.77
N ALA A 249 2.36 13.56 17.36
CA ALA A 249 2.64 12.89 18.63
C ALA A 249 3.70 11.80 18.46
N PHE A 250 3.64 11.01 17.39
CA PHE A 250 4.66 9.99 17.12
C PHE A 250 5.99 10.63 16.68
N ILE A 251 5.94 11.59 15.76
CA ILE A 251 7.13 12.31 15.27
C ILE A 251 7.83 13.05 16.42
N SER A 252 7.08 13.68 17.32
CA SER A 252 7.65 14.38 18.50
C SER A 252 8.13 13.46 19.63
N GLY A 253 7.91 12.15 19.50
CA GLY A 253 8.27 11.18 20.53
C GLY A 253 7.37 11.21 21.76
N THR A 254 6.17 11.80 21.67
CA THR A 254 5.16 11.79 22.74
C THR A 254 4.17 10.63 22.62
N ALA A 255 4.21 9.89 21.51
CA ALA A 255 3.53 8.61 21.38
C ALA A 255 4.53 7.48 21.11
N LEU A 256 4.25 6.30 21.67
CA LEU A 256 5.08 5.11 21.46
C LEU A 256 4.88 4.50 20.07
N CYS A 257 3.63 4.47 19.58
CA CYS A 257 3.24 3.82 18.32
C CYS A 257 2.42 4.74 17.45
N SER A 258 2.49 4.52 16.14
CA SER A 258 1.56 5.02 15.14
C SER A 258 1.35 3.99 14.03
N THR A 259 0.26 4.10 13.29
CA THR A 259 0.03 3.25 12.12
C THR A 259 0.73 3.80 10.89
N GLY A 260 1.06 2.92 9.96
CA GLY A 260 1.63 3.35 8.68
C GLY A 260 1.75 2.23 7.65
N PHE A 261 1.78 2.64 6.40
CA PHE A 261 2.09 1.74 5.29
C PHE A 261 3.58 1.42 5.22
N ARG A 262 3.92 0.30 4.63
CA ARG A 262 5.32 -0.16 4.50
C ARG A 262 6.24 0.89 3.87
N TRP A 263 5.75 1.67 2.90
CA TRP A 263 6.56 2.70 2.26
C TRP A 263 7.05 3.80 3.22
N TYR A 264 6.44 3.93 4.41
CA TYR A 264 6.91 4.86 5.45
C TYR A 264 8.34 4.55 5.89
N CYS A 265 8.76 3.28 5.86
CA CYS A 265 10.15 2.90 6.15
C CYS A 265 11.17 3.63 5.27
N LYS A 266 10.76 4.06 4.08
CA LYS A 266 11.62 4.73 3.09
C LYS A 266 11.51 6.25 3.12
N SER A 267 10.57 6.81 3.88
CA SER A 267 10.34 8.25 3.93
C SER A 267 11.31 8.92 4.89
N GLU A 268 12.12 9.82 4.36
CA GLU A 268 13.05 10.62 5.18
C GLU A 268 12.34 11.73 5.97
N THR A 269 11.16 12.16 5.51
CA THR A 269 10.42 13.30 6.09
C THR A 269 9.47 12.91 7.21
N ARG A 270 9.17 11.62 7.40
CA ARG A 270 8.22 11.15 8.42
C ARG A 270 8.85 10.84 9.76
N TRP A 271 10.16 10.74 9.79
CA TRP A 271 10.93 10.31 10.94
C TRP A 271 11.90 11.42 11.34
N ALA A 272 11.54 12.18 12.34
CA ALA A 272 12.35 13.31 12.79
C ALA A 272 13.51 12.84 13.65
N SER A 273 14.65 12.50 13.02
CA SER A 273 15.87 12.08 13.72
C SER A 273 16.41 13.13 14.70
N ASP A 274 16.18 14.40 14.43
CA ASP A 274 16.54 15.52 15.31
C ASP A 274 15.69 15.57 16.59
N VAL A 275 14.46 15.04 16.57
CA VAL A 275 13.59 14.96 17.75
C VAL A 275 13.89 13.76 18.62
N TRP A 276 14.12 12.60 18.01
CA TRP A 276 14.42 11.36 18.73
C TRP A 276 15.91 11.20 19.06
N GLY A 277 16.77 12.04 18.47
CA GLY A 277 18.21 12.03 18.64
C GLY A 277 18.88 10.84 17.96
N ASP A 278 20.04 10.43 18.52
CA ASP A 278 20.82 9.30 18.02
C ASP A 278 20.09 7.94 18.18
N ASP A 279 19.01 7.91 18.97
CA ASP A 279 18.16 6.73 19.19
C ASP A 279 16.97 6.64 18.25
N THR A 280 17.04 7.27 17.06
CA THR A 280 15.99 7.17 16.05
C THR A 280 15.96 5.77 15.44
N ARG A 281 15.38 4.82 16.15
CA ARG A 281 15.22 3.43 15.74
C ARG A 281 13.75 3.06 15.73
N PHE A 282 13.34 2.45 14.63
CA PHE A 282 11.96 2.03 14.43
C PHE A 282 11.82 0.53 14.56
N GLY A 283 10.68 0.12 15.08
CA GLY A 283 10.15 -1.21 14.91
C GLY A 283 8.85 -1.18 14.14
N TYR A 284 8.42 -2.35 13.70
CA TYR A 284 7.16 -2.57 12.99
C TYR A 284 6.55 -3.89 13.44
N VAL A 285 5.24 -3.91 13.59
CA VAL A 285 4.49 -5.14 13.82
C VAL A 285 3.20 -5.13 13.00
N PRO A 286 2.83 -6.26 12.37
CA PRO A 286 1.50 -6.42 11.78
C PRO A 286 0.39 -6.29 12.84
N PHE A 287 -0.84 -6.02 12.41
CA PHE A 287 -1.98 -5.93 13.32
C PHE A 287 -2.23 -7.25 14.04
N PRO A 288 -2.69 -7.21 15.30
CA PRO A 288 -3.07 -8.40 16.05
C PRO A 288 -4.31 -9.06 15.45
N TRP A 289 -4.42 -10.36 15.64
CA TRP A 289 -5.57 -11.17 15.22
C TRP A 289 -6.58 -11.37 16.37
N PRO A 290 -7.86 -11.73 16.07
CA PRO A 290 -8.86 -12.03 17.10
C PRO A 290 -8.45 -13.20 18.02
N ASP A 291 -8.87 -13.16 19.29
CA ASP A 291 -8.48 -14.16 20.32
C ASP A 291 -8.81 -15.61 19.96
N ARG A 292 -9.83 -15.82 19.13
CA ARG A 292 -10.24 -17.16 18.66
C ARG A 292 -9.54 -17.58 17.37
N SER A 293 -8.58 -16.79 16.90
CA SER A 293 -7.79 -17.03 15.70
C SER A 293 -6.34 -17.37 16.05
N SER A 294 -5.46 -17.44 15.04
CA SER A 294 -4.04 -17.73 15.21
C SER A 294 -3.21 -16.89 14.24
N LYS A 295 -1.89 -16.85 14.46
CA LYS A 295 -0.93 -16.24 13.56
C LYS A 295 -1.04 -16.80 12.14
N GLU A 296 -1.22 -18.11 12.00
CA GLU A 296 -1.32 -18.81 10.71
C GLU A 296 -2.61 -18.45 9.96
N ALA A 297 -3.69 -18.20 10.71
CA ALA A 297 -4.97 -17.79 10.14
C ALA A 297 -5.05 -16.29 9.86
N SER A 298 -4.17 -15.49 10.46
CA SER A 298 -4.15 -14.04 10.28
C SER A 298 -3.86 -13.64 8.83
N ARG A 299 -4.32 -12.46 8.47
CA ARG A 299 -4.13 -11.88 7.13
C ARG A 299 -3.54 -10.49 7.23
N VAL A 300 -3.05 -9.99 6.12
CA VAL A 300 -2.58 -8.61 6.01
C VAL A 300 -3.30 -7.92 4.87
N GLY A 301 -3.84 -6.74 5.15
CA GLY A 301 -4.45 -5.89 4.14
C GLY A 301 -3.37 -5.25 3.26
N THR A 302 -3.60 -5.28 1.95
CA THR A 302 -2.75 -4.65 0.95
C THR A 302 -3.61 -4.10 -0.19
N GLY A 303 -3.02 -3.33 -1.07
CA GLY A 303 -3.66 -2.83 -2.28
C GLY A 303 -4.16 -1.41 -2.19
N GLY A 304 -4.15 -0.78 -1.02
CA GLY A 304 -4.56 0.60 -0.86
C GLY A 304 -3.63 1.61 -1.53
N GLU A 305 -2.34 1.33 -1.48
CA GLU A 305 -1.27 2.18 -2.00
C GLU A 305 -0.50 1.52 -3.17
N GLU A 306 -1.02 0.41 -3.70
CA GLU A 306 -0.38 -0.28 -4.82
C GLU A 306 -0.26 0.63 -6.04
N VAL A 307 0.93 0.65 -6.63
CA VAL A 307 1.26 1.43 -7.81
C VAL A 307 1.32 0.52 -9.03
N VAL A 308 0.67 0.93 -10.11
CA VAL A 308 0.60 0.16 -11.35
C VAL A 308 0.96 1.02 -12.56
N TRP A 309 1.36 0.35 -13.62
CA TRP A 309 1.64 0.95 -14.91
C TRP A 309 0.40 0.85 -15.81
N THR A 310 -0.06 1.99 -16.29
CA THR A 310 -1.22 2.09 -17.18
C THR A 310 -0.79 2.55 -18.57
N ILE A 311 -1.48 2.11 -19.60
CA ILE A 311 -1.25 2.55 -20.99
C ILE A 311 -2.23 3.68 -21.33
N ALA A 312 -1.71 4.83 -21.73
CA ALA A 312 -2.53 5.96 -22.14
C ALA A 312 -3.29 5.66 -23.46
N THR A 313 -4.58 5.99 -23.53
CA THR A 313 -5.40 5.83 -24.73
C THR A 313 -5.23 6.95 -25.73
N GLN A 314 -5.14 8.19 -25.27
CA GLN A 314 -5.23 9.43 -26.06
C GLN A 314 -3.87 10.00 -26.44
N ARG A 315 -2.86 9.15 -26.50
CA ARG A 315 -1.53 9.54 -26.99
C ARG A 315 -1.46 9.38 -28.51
N THR A 316 -1.00 10.41 -29.22
CA THR A 316 -0.70 10.31 -30.65
C THR A 316 0.50 9.42 -30.86
N ARG A 317 0.32 8.30 -31.54
CA ARG A 317 1.35 7.30 -31.88
C ARG A 317 1.37 6.99 -33.36
N PRO A 318 2.50 6.60 -33.91
CA PRO A 318 2.55 5.97 -35.24
C PRO A 318 1.73 4.67 -35.24
N THR A 319 1.16 4.31 -36.38
CA THR A 319 0.30 3.11 -36.52
C THR A 319 1.02 1.79 -36.16
N TYR A 320 2.34 1.77 -36.19
CA TYR A 320 3.18 0.63 -35.81
C TYR A 320 3.54 0.59 -34.31
N ALA A 321 3.06 1.54 -33.51
CA ALA A 321 3.26 1.56 -32.06
C ALA A 321 1.89 1.41 -31.36
N THR A 322 1.38 0.18 -31.37
CA THR A 322 0.06 -0.14 -30.80
C THR A 322 0.12 -0.31 -29.29
N GLU A 323 -1.03 -0.21 -28.62
CA GLU A 323 -1.14 -0.50 -27.17
C GLU A 323 -0.68 -1.94 -26.84
N GLU A 324 -0.96 -2.90 -27.73
CA GLU A 324 -0.48 -4.28 -27.60
C GLU A 324 1.05 -4.36 -27.62
N ASP A 325 1.69 -3.61 -28.51
CA ASP A 325 3.16 -3.58 -28.55
C ASP A 325 3.77 -2.92 -27.30
N LEU A 326 3.17 -1.84 -26.83
CA LEU A 326 3.56 -1.21 -25.57
C LEU A 326 3.42 -2.18 -24.40
N TYR A 327 2.28 -2.88 -24.30
CA TYR A 327 2.06 -3.90 -23.28
C TYR A 327 3.16 -4.97 -23.30
N ARG A 328 3.50 -5.47 -24.47
CA ARG A 328 4.56 -6.48 -24.65
C ARG A 328 5.94 -5.96 -24.25
N VAL A 329 6.29 -4.75 -24.65
CA VAL A 329 7.54 -4.10 -24.26
C VAL A 329 7.67 -4.04 -22.74
N MET A 330 6.66 -3.54 -22.04
CA MET A 330 6.71 -3.34 -20.62
C MET A 330 6.71 -4.65 -19.85
N THR A 331 5.85 -5.60 -20.22
CA THR A 331 5.81 -6.91 -19.56
C THR A 331 7.08 -7.74 -19.81
N ASP A 332 7.67 -7.64 -21.00
CA ASP A 332 8.96 -8.27 -21.29
C ASP A 332 10.10 -7.62 -20.48
N LEU A 333 10.08 -6.31 -20.30
CA LEU A 333 11.07 -5.62 -19.46
C LEU A 333 11.02 -6.13 -18.01
N PHE A 334 9.83 -6.20 -17.44
CA PHE A 334 9.65 -6.68 -16.06
C PHE A 334 10.06 -8.16 -15.92
N ARG A 335 9.58 -8.99 -16.83
CA ARG A 335 9.91 -10.43 -16.84
C ARG A 335 11.40 -10.70 -17.01
N LEU A 336 12.06 -9.98 -17.91
CA LEU A 336 13.50 -10.16 -18.16
C LEU A 336 14.33 -9.61 -16.99
N THR A 337 13.94 -8.49 -16.39
CA THR A 337 14.60 -7.97 -15.19
C THR A 337 14.60 -9.02 -14.10
N ARG A 338 13.43 -9.60 -13.80
CA ARG A 338 13.30 -10.67 -12.80
C ARG A 338 14.11 -11.90 -13.15
N LYS A 339 14.05 -12.34 -14.41
CA LYS A 339 14.84 -13.47 -14.88
C LYS A 339 16.33 -13.26 -14.64
N TYR A 340 16.87 -12.12 -15.06
CA TYR A 340 18.30 -11.84 -14.90
C TYR A 340 18.71 -11.62 -13.45
N LEU A 341 17.81 -11.12 -12.61
CA LEU A 341 18.04 -11.04 -11.18
C LEU A 341 18.16 -12.44 -10.56
N GLN A 342 17.24 -13.35 -10.88
CA GLN A 342 17.24 -14.74 -10.39
C GLN A 342 18.40 -15.58 -10.95
N GLU A 343 18.94 -15.24 -12.10
CA GLU A 343 20.12 -15.90 -12.69
C GLU A 343 21.45 -15.43 -12.07
N ASP A 344 21.42 -14.37 -11.26
CA ASP A 344 22.62 -13.90 -10.55
C ASP A 344 22.96 -14.88 -9.43
N PRO A 345 24.20 -15.45 -9.40
CA PRO A 345 24.60 -16.40 -8.36
C PRO A 345 24.58 -15.83 -6.93
N SER A 346 24.61 -14.51 -6.81
CA SER A 346 24.52 -13.81 -5.52
C SER A 346 23.08 -13.50 -5.10
N PHE A 347 22.09 -13.87 -5.91
CA PHE A 347 20.69 -13.61 -5.63
C PHE A 347 20.22 -14.45 -4.45
N ASP A 348 19.82 -13.76 -3.40
CA ASP A 348 19.16 -14.31 -2.22
C ASP A 348 17.91 -13.47 -1.92
N SER A 349 16.73 -14.06 -2.13
CA SER A 349 15.47 -13.36 -1.98
C SER A 349 15.22 -12.90 -0.55
N ASP A 350 15.61 -13.69 0.43
CA ASP A 350 15.39 -13.37 1.83
C ASP A 350 16.32 -12.26 2.29
N LEU A 351 17.56 -12.31 1.86
CA LEU A 351 18.53 -11.24 2.12
C LEU A 351 18.09 -9.92 1.49
N ILE A 352 17.58 -9.94 0.24
CA ILE A 352 17.09 -8.73 -0.43
C ILE A 352 15.87 -8.17 0.32
N ARG A 353 14.90 -9.02 0.71
CA ARG A 353 13.75 -8.58 1.52
C ARG A 353 14.19 -7.92 2.82
N GLN A 354 15.09 -8.55 3.54
CA GLN A 354 15.64 -8.01 4.79
C GLN A 354 16.38 -6.69 4.57
N GLN A 355 17.19 -6.57 3.53
CA GLN A 355 17.90 -5.33 3.22
C GLN A 355 16.98 -4.17 2.87
N VAL A 356 15.88 -4.43 2.16
CA VAL A 356 14.88 -3.41 1.84
C VAL A 356 14.20 -2.88 3.11
N ILE A 357 13.93 -3.75 4.07
CA ILE A 357 13.30 -3.39 5.35
C ILE A 357 14.30 -2.70 6.26
N SER A 358 15.50 -3.24 6.41
CA SER A 358 16.48 -2.82 7.41
C SER A 358 17.10 -1.44 7.19
N GLN A 359 16.76 -0.74 6.09
CA GLN A 359 17.25 0.63 5.88
C GLN A 359 16.79 1.62 6.95
N LYS A 360 15.68 1.36 7.62
CA LYS A 360 15.10 2.21 8.67
C LYS A 360 14.62 1.41 9.90
N ILE A 361 14.55 0.10 9.80
CA ILE A 361 14.10 -0.79 10.87
C ILE A 361 15.29 -1.59 11.36
N ASP A 362 15.74 -1.30 12.58
CA ASP A 362 16.90 -1.95 13.22
C ASP A 362 16.51 -3.11 14.13
N ASP A 363 15.21 -3.27 14.41
CA ASP A 363 14.70 -4.36 15.23
C ASP A 363 14.62 -5.67 14.41
N PRO A 364 15.42 -6.70 14.72
CA PRO A 364 15.40 -7.97 14.01
C PRO A 364 14.03 -8.67 14.05
N GLU A 365 13.31 -8.55 15.16
CA GLU A 365 11.97 -9.13 15.33
C GLU A 365 10.96 -8.48 14.36
N SER A 366 11.09 -7.17 14.12
CA SER A 366 10.29 -6.45 13.15
C SER A 366 10.56 -6.91 11.73
N ILE A 367 11.81 -7.17 11.37
CA ILE A 367 12.18 -7.67 10.04
C ILE A 367 11.56 -9.04 9.79
N GLU A 368 11.64 -9.95 10.77
CA GLU A 368 11.00 -11.26 10.71
C GLU A 368 9.47 -11.13 10.56
N ALA A 369 8.84 -10.28 11.37
CA ALA A 369 7.39 -10.06 11.33
C ALA A 369 6.92 -9.51 9.97
N MET A 370 7.66 -8.56 9.37
CA MET A 370 7.35 -8.01 8.03
C MET A 370 7.48 -9.06 6.92
N CYS A 371 8.41 -9.99 7.04
CA CYS A 371 8.65 -11.04 6.06
C CYS A 371 7.71 -12.25 6.21
N TYR A 372 6.91 -12.31 7.27
CA TYR A 372 6.09 -13.49 7.58
C TYR A 372 4.99 -13.77 6.55
N TYR A 373 4.37 -12.72 6.01
CA TYR A 373 3.21 -12.89 5.13
C TYR A 373 3.64 -13.21 3.70
N GLU A 374 3.10 -14.30 3.18
CA GLU A 374 3.19 -14.69 1.79
C GLU A 374 1.92 -14.27 1.02
N VAL A 375 1.92 -14.45 -0.31
CA VAL A 375 0.86 -13.97 -1.20
C VAL A 375 -0.53 -14.54 -0.86
N ASP A 376 -0.61 -15.74 -0.35
CA ASP A 376 -1.87 -16.42 0.04
C ASP A 376 -2.50 -15.83 1.31
N LYS A 377 -1.72 -15.07 2.08
CA LYS A 377 -2.16 -14.38 3.29
C LYS A 377 -2.44 -12.90 3.08
N ALA A 378 -2.05 -12.36 1.94
CA ALA A 378 -2.34 -10.99 1.57
C ALA A 378 -3.77 -10.87 1.03
N ILE A 379 -4.52 -9.91 1.53
CA ILE A 379 -5.87 -9.60 1.07
C ILE A 379 -5.93 -8.18 0.52
N VAL A 380 -6.67 -8.01 -0.58
CA VAL A 380 -6.90 -6.69 -1.18
C VAL A 380 -8.22 -6.17 -0.66
N ASP A 381 -8.15 -5.15 0.19
CA ASP A 381 -9.31 -4.39 0.62
C ASP A 381 -9.31 -3.05 -0.10
N VAL A 382 -10.33 -2.86 -0.93
CA VAL A 382 -10.43 -1.70 -1.84
C VAL A 382 -11.35 -0.62 -1.29
N CYS A 383 -11.68 -0.66 -0.01
CA CYS A 383 -12.72 0.15 0.59
C CYS A 383 -12.54 1.66 0.40
N HIS A 384 -11.33 2.15 0.31
CA HIS A 384 -11.05 3.58 0.10
C HIS A 384 -10.89 3.97 -1.38
N LEU A 385 -10.78 3.00 -2.30
CA LEU A 385 -10.60 3.29 -3.73
C LEU A 385 -11.81 3.95 -4.40
N PHE A 386 -12.96 3.96 -3.73
CA PHE A 386 -14.21 4.55 -4.25
C PHE A 386 -14.29 6.06 -4.09
N PHE A 387 -13.29 6.65 -3.45
CA PHE A 387 -13.28 8.08 -3.10
C PHE A 387 -11.99 8.72 -3.61
N ASP A 388 -12.04 10.01 -3.87
CA ASP A 388 -10.90 10.77 -4.41
C ASP A 388 -9.65 10.75 -3.50
N SER A 389 -9.87 10.45 -2.23
CA SER A 389 -8.81 10.31 -1.22
C SER A 389 -9.30 9.44 -0.06
N ILE A 390 -8.38 8.90 0.72
CA ILE A 390 -8.71 8.18 1.96
C ILE A 390 -9.51 9.10 2.90
N SER A 391 -9.09 10.36 3.05
CA SER A 391 -9.80 11.33 3.89
C SER A 391 -11.20 11.70 3.38
N GLY A 392 -11.49 11.48 2.11
CA GLY A 392 -12.82 11.65 1.52
C GLY A 392 -13.73 10.43 1.67
N CYS A 393 -13.22 9.31 2.15
CA CYS A 393 -14.00 8.11 2.41
C CYS A 393 -14.86 8.29 3.68
N PRO A 394 -16.19 8.11 3.64
CA PRO A 394 -17.04 8.25 4.83
C PRO A 394 -16.61 7.39 6.00
N LEU A 395 -16.09 6.19 5.74
CA LEU A 395 -15.61 5.27 6.78
C LEU A 395 -14.52 5.87 7.68
N THR A 396 -13.78 6.85 7.19
CA THR A 396 -12.77 7.54 7.99
C THR A 396 -13.40 8.38 9.09
N GLY A 397 -14.42 9.17 8.74
CA GLY A 397 -15.22 9.93 9.70
C GLY A 397 -15.96 9.02 10.68
N ASN A 398 -16.57 7.95 10.17
CA ASN A 398 -17.29 6.98 10.98
C ASN A 398 -16.35 6.31 12.01
N ALA A 399 -15.17 5.85 11.62
CA ALA A 399 -14.20 5.29 12.55
C ALA A 399 -13.78 6.29 13.64
N TYR A 400 -13.58 7.55 13.29
CA TYR A 400 -13.30 8.59 14.27
C TYR A 400 -14.47 8.81 15.24
N ASN A 401 -15.69 8.96 14.71
CA ASN A 401 -16.87 9.19 15.52
C ASN A 401 -17.17 8.04 16.48
N ILE A 402 -16.98 6.80 16.03
CA ILE A 402 -17.16 5.60 16.86
C ILE A 402 -16.09 5.54 17.94
N VAL A 403 -14.82 5.64 17.58
CA VAL A 403 -13.71 5.42 18.53
C VAL A 403 -13.52 6.62 19.45
N VAL A 404 -13.52 7.83 18.94
CA VAL A 404 -13.19 9.05 19.70
C VAL A 404 -14.45 9.65 20.35
N SER A 405 -15.49 9.90 19.55
CA SER A 405 -16.72 10.52 20.06
C SER A 405 -17.64 9.55 20.79
N GLY A 406 -17.50 8.26 20.56
CA GLY A 406 -18.28 7.21 21.22
C GLY A 406 -19.69 7.05 20.66
N ASN A 407 -19.85 7.38 19.38
CA ASN A 407 -21.10 7.17 18.68
C ASN A 407 -21.38 5.67 18.49
N ASP A 408 -22.64 5.32 18.39
CA ASP A 408 -23.06 3.93 18.15
C ASP A 408 -22.63 3.45 16.77
N TYR A 409 -21.97 2.30 16.71
CA TYR A 409 -21.40 1.74 15.48
C TYR A 409 -22.44 1.56 14.38
N MET A 410 -23.58 0.95 14.72
CA MET A 410 -24.62 0.64 13.74
C MET A 410 -25.23 1.90 13.17
N THR A 411 -25.42 2.92 14.00
CA THR A 411 -25.99 4.21 13.60
C THR A 411 -25.05 4.98 12.68
N GLU A 412 -23.76 5.06 13.02
CA GLU A 412 -22.76 5.76 12.21
C GLU A 412 -22.59 5.10 10.83
N GLN A 413 -22.49 3.78 10.78
CA GLN A 413 -22.31 3.07 9.53
C GLN A 413 -23.55 3.10 8.64
N ALA A 414 -24.76 3.08 9.23
CA ALA A 414 -26.01 3.06 8.47
C ALA A 414 -26.21 4.32 7.63
N ALA A 415 -25.73 5.48 8.09
CA ALA A 415 -25.89 6.75 7.38
C ALA A 415 -25.29 6.76 5.98
N ASP A 416 -24.18 6.03 5.78
CA ASP A 416 -23.41 6.03 4.54
C ASP A 416 -23.43 4.68 3.81
N TYR A 417 -23.97 3.63 4.42
CA TYR A 417 -23.89 2.26 3.92
C TYR A 417 -24.45 2.10 2.51
N GLU A 418 -25.66 2.58 2.26
CA GLU A 418 -26.31 2.45 0.94
C GLU A 418 -25.53 3.15 -0.15
N ASN A 419 -25.05 4.36 0.12
CA ASN A 419 -24.22 5.10 -0.83
C ASN A 419 -22.90 4.40 -1.08
N TYR A 420 -22.30 3.85 -0.04
CA TYR A 420 -21.05 3.11 -0.13
C TYR A 420 -21.22 1.82 -0.94
N GLU A 421 -22.26 1.04 -0.63
CA GLU A 421 -22.58 -0.20 -1.34
C GLU A 421 -22.87 0.06 -2.82
N ASN A 422 -23.66 1.07 -3.14
CA ASN A 422 -23.99 1.44 -4.52
C ASN A 422 -22.73 1.86 -5.31
N LYS A 423 -21.83 2.63 -4.71
CA LYS A 423 -20.55 2.98 -5.34
C LYS A 423 -19.69 1.76 -5.59
N PHE A 424 -19.57 0.87 -4.62
CA PHE A 424 -18.81 -0.36 -4.74
C PHE A 424 -19.36 -1.27 -5.84
N LEU A 425 -20.65 -1.55 -5.82
CA LEU A 425 -21.30 -2.39 -6.83
C LEU A 425 -21.15 -1.77 -8.24
N GLY A 426 -21.33 -0.46 -8.36
CA GLY A 426 -21.15 0.25 -9.63
C GLY A 426 -19.72 0.18 -10.17
N LEU A 427 -18.71 0.28 -9.31
CA LEU A 427 -17.29 0.23 -9.68
C LEU A 427 -16.84 -1.17 -10.12
N TYR A 428 -17.32 -2.21 -9.46
CA TYR A 428 -16.88 -3.58 -9.71
C TYR A 428 -17.86 -4.38 -10.59
N GLY A 429 -18.95 -3.77 -11.04
CA GLY A 429 -19.92 -4.40 -11.94
C GLY A 429 -20.63 -5.61 -11.31
N LEU A 430 -20.83 -5.57 -10.02
CA LEU A 430 -21.42 -6.66 -9.21
C LEU A 430 -22.91 -6.42 -8.90
N GLY A 431 -23.50 -5.34 -9.43
CA GLY A 431 -24.91 -4.96 -9.28
C GLY A 431 -25.82 -5.53 -10.37
#